data_01d25131e9f0ae3564961be41095d687
#
_entry.id   01d25131e9f0ae3564961be41095d687
#
_cell.length_a   1.000
_cell.length_b   1.000
_cell.length_c   1.000
_cell.angle_alpha   90.00
_cell.angle_beta   90.00
_cell.angle_gamma   90.00
#
_symmetry.space_group_name_H-M   'P 1'
#
loop_
_entity.id
_entity.type
_entity.pdbx_description
1 polymer ?
#
loop_
_entity_poly.entity_id
_entity_poly.type
_entity_poly.pdbx_seq_one_letter_code
_entity_poly.pdbx_strand_id
1 'polypeptide(L)'
;VLEGKADLGFCSKIFSDPQLEYVAIQSRPMVAAVPLDHPLAQQESVTLEETLPYPHVTYSWLSGQRDPVDRLFAPVRDRWHIAYEVEDANFILELVAQGFGITVLPDTPPVHRPGVKRLPVTDPVQTSDFYIVRQKAPHLLAAADQFFDYCVGQANGMDLTNEQLPPSAR
;
A
#
# COMPACT_ATOMS: atom_id res chain seq x y z
N VAL A 1 -11.66 15.19 8.27
CA VAL A 1 -12.64 14.62 9.21
C VAL A 1 -12.71 15.49 10.46
N LEU A 2 -11.61 15.68 11.22
CA LEU A 2 -11.61 16.48 12.47
C LEU A 2 -12.07 17.93 12.28
N GLU A 3 -11.74 18.55 11.17
CA GLU A 3 -12.13 19.94 10.88
C GLU A 3 -13.55 20.07 10.28
N GLY A 4 -14.32 18.98 10.22
CA GLY A 4 -15.67 18.98 9.65
C GLY A 4 -15.74 19.18 8.13
N LYS A 5 -14.60 19.13 7.42
CA LYS A 5 -14.55 19.26 5.95
C LYS A 5 -15.01 17.99 5.22
N ALA A 6 -15.03 16.85 5.91
CA ALA A 6 -15.53 15.58 5.43
C ALA A 6 -16.07 14.78 6.60
N ASP A 7 -17.14 14.01 6.37
CA ASP A 7 -17.74 13.13 7.38
C ASP A 7 -16.91 11.85 7.56
N LEU A 8 -16.37 11.33 6.45
CA LEU A 8 -15.58 10.11 6.39
C LEU A 8 -14.25 10.36 5.69
N GLY A 9 -13.27 9.51 5.95
CA GLY A 9 -12.00 9.50 5.26
C GLY A 9 -11.50 8.08 5.01
N PHE A 10 -10.64 7.93 4.02
CA PHE A 10 -9.88 6.71 3.77
C PHE A 10 -8.40 7.01 3.94
N CYS A 11 -7.68 6.13 4.65
CA CYS A 11 -6.25 6.34 4.90
C CYS A 11 -5.52 5.02 5.13
N SER A 12 -4.20 5.05 4.98
CA SER A 12 -3.28 3.94 5.30
C SER A 12 -2.49 4.19 6.58
N LYS A 13 -2.76 5.30 7.27
CA LYS A 13 -2.09 5.68 8.51
C LYS A 13 -3.12 6.00 9.60
N ILE A 14 -2.91 5.42 10.78
CA ILE A 14 -3.68 5.74 11.98
C ILE A 14 -2.99 6.90 12.71
N PHE A 15 -3.75 7.94 12.98
CA PHE A 15 -3.33 9.02 13.89
C PHE A 15 -3.92 8.76 15.26
N SER A 16 -3.10 8.90 16.29
CA SER A 16 -3.56 8.72 17.68
C SER A 16 -4.40 9.93 18.12
N ASP A 17 -5.68 9.87 17.80
CA ASP A 17 -6.67 10.87 18.21
C ASP A 17 -7.89 10.16 18.82
N PRO A 18 -8.25 10.44 20.09
CA PRO A 18 -9.35 9.79 20.77
C PRO A 18 -10.73 10.11 20.16
N GLN A 19 -10.84 11.15 19.35
CA GLN A 19 -12.08 11.55 18.69
C GLN A 19 -12.32 10.78 17.38
N LEU A 20 -11.32 10.05 16.89
CA LEU A 20 -11.41 9.29 15.64
C LEU A 20 -11.63 7.80 15.91
N GLU A 21 -12.45 7.21 15.07
CA GLU A 21 -12.66 5.77 14.95
C GLU A 21 -12.10 5.30 13.61
N TYR A 22 -11.22 4.30 13.64
CA TYR A 22 -10.64 3.66 12.48
C TYR A 22 -11.09 2.21 12.41
N VAL A 23 -11.54 1.80 11.23
CA VAL A 23 -11.83 0.39 10.96
C VAL A 23 -11.03 -0.05 9.74
N ALA A 24 -10.26 -1.11 9.88
CA ALA A 24 -9.53 -1.71 8.75
C ALA A 24 -10.54 -2.31 7.76
N ILE A 25 -10.44 -1.90 6.50
CA ILE A 25 -11.32 -2.36 5.43
C ILE A 25 -10.59 -3.19 4.37
N GLN A 26 -9.28 -3.13 4.33
CA GLN A 26 -8.45 -3.89 3.42
C GLN A 26 -7.03 -4.04 3.98
N SER A 27 -6.42 -5.21 3.76
CA SER A 27 -5.01 -5.46 4.02
C SER A 27 -4.34 -5.96 2.73
N ARG A 28 -3.15 -5.44 2.41
CA ARG A 28 -2.41 -5.80 1.20
C ARG A 28 -0.99 -6.22 1.56
N PRO A 29 -0.51 -7.35 1.06
CA PRO A 29 0.88 -7.75 1.27
C PRO A 29 1.81 -6.75 0.57
N MET A 30 3.04 -6.65 1.06
CA MET A 30 4.09 -5.91 0.38
C MET A 30 4.68 -6.75 -0.74
N VAL A 31 4.92 -6.11 -1.88
CA VAL A 31 5.55 -6.73 -3.06
C VAL A 31 6.69 -5.86 -3.57
N ALA A 32 7.74 -6.50 -4.06
CA ALA A 32 8.72 -5.82 -4.89
C ALA A 32 8.22 -5.78 -6.33
N ALA A 33 8.44 -4.67 -7.02
CA ALA A 33 8.19 -4.56 -8.44
C ALA A 33 9.51 -4.17 -9.14
N VAL A 34 9.89 -4.97 -10.14
CA VAL A 34 11.17 -4.87 -10.84
C VAL A 34 10.96 -4.88 -12.36
N PRO A 35 11.87 -4.32 -13.17
CA PRO A 35 11.84 -4.48 -14.62
C PRO A 35 11.86 -5.97 -15.02
N LEU A 36 11.31 -6.33 -16.19
CA LEU A 36 11.25 -7.73 -16.63
C LEU A 36 12.63 -8.36 -16.88
N ASP A 37 13.61 -7.55 -17.23
CA ASP A 37 15.00 -7.95 -17.48
C ASP A 37 15.90 -7.86 -16.24
N HIS A 38 15.33 -7.45 -15.08
CA HIS A 38 16.07 -7.33 -13.84
C HIS A 38 16.49 -8.71 -13.29
N PRO A 39 17.68 -8.86 -12.67
CA PRO A 39 18.13 -10.14 -12.09
C PRO A 39 17.10 -10.78 -11.13
N LEU A 40 16.45 -9.98 -10.28
CA LEU A 40 15.41 -10.46 -9.37
C LEU A 40 14.16 -10.99 -10.12
N ALA A 41 13.93 -10.59 -11.36
CA ALA A 41 12.79 -11.07 -12.13
C ALA A 41 12.83 -12.57 -12.45
N GLN A 42 13.97 -13.26 -12.23
CA GLN A 42 14.08 -14.71 -12.37
C GLN A 42 13.56 -15.46 -11.15
N GLN A 43 13.30 -14.78 -10.03
CA GLN A 43 12.83 -15.36 -8.79
C GLN A 43 11.28 -15.41 -8.75
N GLU A 44 10.72 -16.24 -7.87
CA GLU A 44 9.28 -16.30 -7.60
C GLU A 44 8.87 -15.35 -6.45
N SER A 45 9.80 -15.07 -5.55
CA SER A 45 9.65 -14.14 -4.42
C SER A 45 11.02 -13.57 -4.06
N VAL A 46 11.03 -12.53 -3.21
CA VAL A 46 12.26 -11.90 -2.72
C VAL A 46 12.17 -11.62 -1.23
N THR A 47 13.32 -11.53 -0.57
CA THR A 47 13.44 -10.92 0.75
C THR A 47 13.69 -9.41 0.62
N LEU A 48 13.46 -8.65 1.69
CA LEU A 48 13.82 -7.23 1.71
C LEU A 48 15.32 -7.03 1.50
N GLU A 49 16.15 -7.88 2.10
CA GLU A 49 17.61 -7.83 1.98
C GLU A 49 18.07 -7.94 0.52
N GLU A 50 17.44 -8.79 -0.29
CA GLU A 50 17.78 -8.96 -1.70
C GLU A 50 17.44 -7.73 -2.54
N THR A 51 16.58 -6.84 -2.06
CA THR A 51 16.26 -5.59 -2.75
C THR A 51 17.25 -4.46 -2.48
N LEU A 52 17.95 -4.47 -1.33
CA LEU A 52 18.81 -3.38 -0.86
C LEU A 52 20.00 -3.03 -1.78
N PRO A 53 20.62 -3.97 -2.54
CA PRO A 53 21.70 -3.63 -3.47
C PRO A 53 21.29 -2.71 -4.63
N TYR A 54 19.98 -2.53 -4.86
CA TYR A 54 19.46 -1.79 -6.01
C TYR A 54 18.90 -0.42 -5.62
N PRO A 55 18.92 0.57 -6.54
CA PRO A 55 18.27 1.85 -6.31
C PRO A 55 16.74 1.70 -6.26
N HIS A 56 16.10 2.38 -5.30
CA HIS A 56 14.65 2.32 -5.13
C HIS A 56 13.97 3.60 -5.63
N VAL A 57 12.86 3.40 -6.32
CA VAL A 57 11.84 4.42 -6.54
C VAL A 57 10.76 4.20 -5.48
N THR A 58 10.45 5.21 -4.69
CA THR A 58 9.49 5.06 -3.59
C THR A 58 8.52 6.24 -3.52
N TYR A 59 7.54 6.14 -2.63
CA TYR A 59 6.62 7.25 -2.37
C TYR A 59 7.33 8.44 -1.74
N SER A 60 6.93 9.65 -2.11
CA SER A 60 7.34 10.86 -1.39
C SER A 60 6.71 10.89 0.01
N TRP A 61 7.28 11.71 0.89
CA TRP A 61 6.76 11.90 2.25
C TRP A 61 5.34 12.51 2.29
N LEU A 62 4.85 13.11 1.19
CA LEU A 62 3.49 13.62 1.06
C LEU A 62 2.45 12.51 0.85
N SER A 63 2.89 11.36 0.35
CA SER A 63 2.00 10.23 0.11
C SER A 63 1.67 9.48 1.40
N GLY A 64 0.38 9.22 1.65
CA GLY A 64 -0.05 8.37 2.76
C GLY A 64 0.47 6.93 2.66
N GLN A 65 0.91 6.50 1.47
CA GLN A 65 1.48 5.16 1.24
C GLN A 65 2.98 5.08 1.64
N ARG A 66 3.61 6.20 1.95
CA ARG A 66 5.01 6.22 2.41
C ARG A 66 5.20 5.51 3.75
N ASP A 67 4.29 5.71 4.68
CA ASP A 67 4.41 5.22 6.06
C ASP A 67 4.56 3.68 6.18
N PRO A 68 3.73 2.83 5.50
CA PRO A 68 3.94 1.39 5.53
C PRO A 68 5.27 0.95 4.89
N VAL A 69 5.76 1.64 3.86
CA VAL A 69 7.07 1.36 3.24
C VAL A 69 8.20 1.75 4.20
N ASP A 70 8.14 2.93 4.81
CA ASP A 70 9.13 3.37 5.80
C ASP A 70 9.21 2.41 7.00
N ARG A 71 8.07 1.88 7.47
CA ARG A 71 8.07 0.86 8.54
C ARG A 71 8.77 -0.43 8.13
N LEU A 72 8.56 -0.88 6.89
CA LEU A 72 9.23 -2.07 6.35
C LEU A 72 10.74 -1.88 6.30
N PHE A 73 11.20 -0.72 5.82
CA PHE A 73 12.62 -0.42 5.68
C PHE A 73 13.29 0.12 6.96
N ALA A 74 12.54 0.38 8.04
CA ALA A 74 13.09 0.97 9.28
C ALA A 74 14.31 0.22 9.83
N PRO A 75 14.34 -1.14 9.89
CA PRO A 75 15.50 -1.87 10.41
C PRO A 75 16.76 -1.77 9.54
N VAL A 76 16.63 -1.39 8.28
CA VAL A 76 17.68 -1.37 7.26
C VAL A 76 17.84 -0.01 6.59
N ARG A 77 17.33 1.05 7.25
CA ARG A 77 17.23 2.42 6.71
C ARG A 77 18.56 2.98 6.21
N ASP A 78 19.64 2.68 6.87
CA ASP A 78 21.01 3.11 6.56
C ASP A 78 21.55 2.48 5.25
N ARG A 79 20.97 1.35 4.84
CA ARG A 79 21.32 0.63 3.61
C ARG A 79 20.32 0.82 2.48
N TRP A 80 19.19 1.48 2.75
CA TRP A 80 18.16 1.72 1.76
C TRP A 80 18.53 2.91 0.86
N HIS A 81 18.86 2.61 -0.39
CA HIS A 81 19.22 3.62 -1.38
C HIS A 81 17.97 4.10 -2.13
N ILE A 82 17.42 5.25 -1.73
CA ILE A 82 16.32 5.92 -2.42
C ILE A 82 16.90 6.77 -3.54
N ALA A 83 16.62 6.40 -4.80
CA ALA A 83 17.04 7.15 -5.98
C ALA A 83 16.01 8.20 -6.39
N TYR A 84 14.71 7.88 -6.27
CA TYR A 84 13.62 8.77 -6.64
C TYR A 84 12.46 8.67 -5.65
N GLU A 85 11.80 9.81 -5.42
CA GLU A 85 10.59 9.90 -4.61
C GLU A 85 9.48 10.54 -5.43
N VAL A 86 8.30 9.89 -5.51
CA VAL A 86 7.12 10.37 -6.24
C VAL A 86 5.84 10.06 -5.47
N GLU A 87 4.76 10.77 -5.76
CA GLU A 87 3.52 10.69 -4.97
C GLU A 87 2.58 9.55 -5.38
N ASP A 88 2.63 9.12 -6.64
CA ASP A 88 1.66 8.22 -7.26
C ASP A 88 2.29 6.87 -7.66
N ALA A 89 1.59 5.77 -7.32
CA ALA A 89 2.04 4.42 -7.62
C ALA A 89 2.22 4.15 -9.12
N ASN A 90 1.36 4.69 -9.99
CA ASN A 90 1.50 4.48 -11.43
C ASN A 90 2.78 5.12 -11.95
N PHE A 91 3.15 6.29 -11.39
CA PHE A 91 4.38 6.95 -11.79
C PHE A 91 5.62 6.23 -11.25
N ILE A 92 5.57 5.70 -10.01
CA ILE A 92 6.62 4.80 -9.48
C ILE A 92 6.85 3.65 -10.46
N LEU A 93 5.78 2.96 -10.84
CA LEU A 93 5.85 1.78 -11.70
C LEU A 93 6.27 2.10 -13.13
N GLU A 94 5.97 3.32 -13.63
CA GLU A 94 6.49 3.80 -14.90
C GLU A 94 8.01 3.90 -14.85
N LEU A 95 8.56 4.55 -13.83
CA LEU A 95 10.00 4.67 -13.65
C LEU A 95 10.67 3.30 -13.52
N VAL A 96 10.05 2.37 -12.78
CA VAL A 96 10.52 0.99 -12.68
C VAL A 96 10.54 0.31 -14.05
N ALA A 97 9.45 0.39 -14.82
CA ALA A 97 9.37 -0.21 -16.15
C ALA A 97 10.43 0.34 -17.12
N GLN A 98 10.87 1.59 -16.92
CA GLN A 98 11.95 2.23 -17.71
C GLN A 98 13.36 1.96 -17.13
N GLY A 99 13.49 1.14 -16.08
CA GLY A 99 14.78 0.76 -15.53
C GLY A 99 15.45 1.78 -14.61
N PHE A 100 14.71 2.76 -14.09
CA PHE A 100 15.26 3.77 -13.15
C PHE A 100 15.52 3.21 -11.74
N GLY A 101 15.13 1.98 -11.47
CA GLY A 101 15.31 1.29 -10.21
C GLY A 101 14.23 0.24 -10.00
N ILE A 102 14.14 -0.24 -8.77
CA ILE A 102 13.07 -1.14 -8.33
C ILE A 102 12.19 -0.44 -7.29
N THR A 103 11.09 -1.06 -6.89
CA THR A 103 10.27 -0.54 -5.80
C THR A 103 9.76 -1.66 -4.90
N VAL A 104 9.44 -1.31 -3.65
CA VAL A 104 8.65 -2.15 -2.75
C VAL A 104 7.43 -1.33 -2.31
N LEU A 105 6.25 -1.88 -2.51
CA LEU A 105 4.99 -1.19 -2.25
C LEU A 105 3.85 -2.18 -1.95
N PRO A 106 2.71 -1.71 -1.42
CA PRO A 106 1.55 -2.57 -1.24
C PRO A 106 1.03 -3.14 -2.56
N ASP A 107 0.60 -4.41 -2.55
CA ASP A 107 0.03 -5.08 -3.71
C ASP A 107 -1.36 -4.53 -4.06
N THR A 108 -1.38 -3.52 -4.90
CA THR A 108 -2.58 -2.84 -5.35
C THR A 108 -2.79 -3.04 -6.86
N PRO A 109 -4.04 -2.91 -7.40
CA PRO A 109 -4.33 -3.14 -8.81
C PRO A 109 -3.40 -2.42 -9.81
N PRO A 110 -2.93 -1.18 -9.59
CA PRO A 110 -1.98 -0.51 -10.47
C PRO A 110 -0.67 -1.26 -10.71
N VAL A 111 -0.28 -2.16 -9.80
CA VAL A 111 0.97 -2.95 -9.93
C VAL A 111 0.94 -3.93 -11.12
N HIS A 112 -0.25 -4.22 -11.65
CA HIS A 112 -0.42 -5.06 -12.84
C HIS A 112 -0.22 -4.27 -14.12
N ARG A 113 1.02 -3.82 -14.40
CA ARG A 113 1.30 -3.11 -15.65
C ARG A 113 2.34 -3.87 -16.50
N PRO A 114 2.27 -3.73 -17.84
CA PRO A 114 3.30 -4.27 -18.73
C PRO A 114 4.70 -3.72 -18.39
N GLY A 115 5.73 -4.53 -18.57
CA GLY A 115 7.12 -4.14 -18.36
C GLY A 115 7.63 -4.29 -16.91
N VAL A 116 6.78 -4.67 -15.97
CA VAL A 116 7.14 -4.87 -14.56
C VAL A 116 6.77 -6.26 -14.10
N LYS A 117 7.69 -6.93 -13.42
CA LYS A 117 7.41 -8.16 -12.67
C LYS A 117 7.22 -7.85 -11.20
N ARG A 118 6.14 -8.39 -10.64
CA ARG A 118 5.80 -8.30 -9.24
C ARG A 118 6.25 -9.56 -8.52
N LEU A 119 6.88 -9.40 -7.36
CA LEU A 119 7.46 -10.46 -6.54
C LEU A 119 6.98 -10.28 -5.09
N PRO A 120 6.35 -11.28 -4.47
CA PRO A 120 6.05 -11.23 -3.05
C PRO A 120 7.31 -10.98 -2.21
N VAL A 121 7.22 -10.09 -1.22
CA VAL A 121 8.26 -9.93 -0.20
C VAL A 121 7.97 -10.90 0.94
N THR A 122 8.88 -11.85 1.16
CA THR A 122 8.67 -12.97 2.09
C THR A 122 9.38 -12.81 3.43
N ASP A 123 10.37 -11.89 3.53
CA ASP A 123 11.08 -11.61 4.75
C ASP A 123 11.52 -10.12 4.79
N PRO A 124 11.00 -9.34 5.77
CA PRO A 124 9.92 -9.68 6.68
C PRO A 124 8.56 -9.68 5.97
N VAL A 125 7.67 -10.56 6.39
CA VAL A 125 6.26 -10.50 5.93
C VAL A 125 5.59 -9.30 6.58
N GLN A 126 5.10 -8.38 5.76
CA GLN A 126 4.38 -7.20 6.21
C GLN A 126 3.21 -6.90 5.28
N THR A 127 2.16 -6.35 5.86
CA THR A 127 1.00 -5.84 5.11
C THR A 127 0.89 -4.34 5.27
N SER A 128 0.21 -3.72 4.33
CA SER A 128 -0.29 -2.35 4.40
C SER A 128 -1.81 -2.38 4.55
N ASP A 129 -2.30 -1.84 5.65
CA ASP A 129 -3.72 -1.80 5.93
C ASP A 129 -4.31 -0.47 5.46
N PHE A 130 -5.53 -0.56 4.94
CA PHE A 130 -6.36 0.59 4.57
C PHE A 130 -7.54 0.68 5.53
N TYR A 131 -7.79 1.88 6.00
CA TYR A 131 -8.81 2.17 7.00
C TYR A 131 -9.85 3.12 6.44
N ILE A 132 -11.10 2.91 6.83
CA ILE A 132 -12.12 3.95 6.85
C ILE A 132 -12.07 4.62 8.22
N VAL A 133 -12.20 5.95 8.24
CA VAL A 133 -12.14 6.75 9.46
C VAL A 133 -13.32 7.70 9.55
N ARG A 134 -13.88 7.85 10.75
CA ARG A 134 -14.90 8.85 11.10
C ARG A 134 -14.62 9.48 12.46
N GLN A 135 -15.29 10.61 12.75
CA GLN A 135 -15.37 11.11 14.12
C GLN A 135 -16.33 10.24 14.95
N LYS A 136 -15.99 10.04 16.22
CA LYS A 136 -16.89 9.45 17.25
C LYS A 136 -17.98 10.42 17.71
N ALA A 137 -18.43 11.32 16.86
CA ALA A 137 -19.40 12.36 17.22
C ALA A 137 -20.83 11.86 17.02
N PRO A 138 -21.78 12.31 17.87
CA PRO A 138 -23.17 11.84 17.80
C PRO A 138 -24.00 12.42 16.64
N HIS A 139 -23.40 13.17 15.72
CA HIS A 139 -24.12 13.94 14.68
C HIS A 139 -23.54 13.76 13.29
N LEU A 140 -23.13 12.55 12.91
CA LEU A 140 -22.86 12.25 11.50
C LEU A 140 -24.19 12.28 10.72
N LEU A 141 -24.11 12.68 9.44
CA LEU A 141 -25.22 12.51 8.52
C LEU A 141 -25.58 11.03 8.43
N ALA A 142 -26.88 10.70 8.48
CA ALA A 142 -27.33 9.30 8.41
C ALA A 142 -26.78 8.57 7.17
N ALA A 143 -26.59 9.28 6.05
CA ALA A 143 -25.97 8.73 4.85
C ALA A 143 -24.49 8.36 5.05
N ALA A 144 -23.75 9.15 5.83
CA ALA A 144 -22.34 8.84 6.14
C ALA A 144 -22.22 7.62 7.05
N ASP A 145 -23.10 7.51 8.06
CA ASP A 145 -23.15 6.31 8.92
C ASP A 145 -23.50 5.05 8.11
N GLN A 146 -24.52 5.11 7.26
CA GLN A 146 -24.90 3.98 6.40
C GLN A 146 -23.75 3.55 5.46
N PHE A 147 -23.04 4.53 4.89
CA PHE A 147 -21.90 4.23 4.02
C PHE A 147 -20.74 3.64 4.80
N PHE A 148 -20.46 4.15 6.00
CA PHE A 148 -19.45 3.57 6.90
C PHE A 148 -19.79 2.11 7.22
N ASP A 149 -21.01 1.83 7.67
CA ASP A 149 -21.46 0.48 8.01
C ASP A 149 -21.41 -0.46 6.79
N TYR A 150 -21.76 0.04 5.61
CA TYR A 150 -21.63 -0.71 4.37
C TYR A 150 -20.16 -1.10 4.09
N CYS A 151 -19.21 -0.16 4.18
CA CYS A 151 -17.80 -0.43 3.97
C CYS A 151 -17.26 -1.45 4.96
N VAL A 152 -17.62 -1.31 6.24
CA VAL A 152 -17.23 -2.25 7.30
C VAL A 152 -17.85 -3.63 7.09
N GLY A 153 -19.11 -3.68 6.67
CA GLY A 153 -19.81 -4.92 6.35
C GLY A 153 -19.18 -5.67 5.18
N GLN A 154 -18.75 -4.94 4.12
CA GLN A 154 -18.02 -5.52 2.99
C GLN A 154 -16.65 -6.08 3.42
N ALA A 155 -15.93 -5.36 4.27
CA ALA A 155 -14.63 -5.81 4.77
C ALA A 155 -14.74 -7.10 5.61
N ASN A 156 -15.77 -7.23 6.43
CA ASN A 156 -16.02 -8.43 7.23
C ASN A 156 -16.49 -9.64 6.40
N GLY A 157 -17.04 -9.41 5.20
CA GLY A 157 -17.46 -10.45 4.25
C GLY A 157 -16.37 -10.83 3.26
N MET A 158 -15.31 -10.04 3.14
CA MET A 158 -14.11 -10.38 2.40
C MET A 158 -13.11 -11.00 3.37
N ASP A 159 -12.75 -12.27 3.12
CA ASP A 159 -11.53 -12.82 3.72
C ASP A 159 -10.37 -11.89 3.27
N LEU A 160 -9.75 -11.18 4.22
CA LEU A 160 -8.69 -10.21 3.94
C LEU A 160 -7.42 -10.85 3.38
N THR A 161 -7.43 -12.16 3.21
CA THR A 161 -6.44 -12.97 2.51
C THR A 161 -6.86 -13.16 1.04
N ASN A 162 -6.27 -12.43 0.18
CA ASN A 162 -5.98 -12.49 -1.27
C ASN A 162 -6.56 -13.63 -2.14
N GLU A 163 -7.79 -14.11 -1.97
CA GLU A 163 -8.30 -15.25 -2.74
C GLU A 163 -9.55 -15.02 -3.61
N GLN A 164 -9.83 -13.78 -4.05
CA GLN A 164 -10.90 -13.60 -5.06
C GLN A 164 -10.62 -12.44 -6.02
N LEU A 165 -9.66 -12.62 -6.94
CA LEU A 165 -9.73 -11.95 -8.23
C LEU A 165 -10.64 -12.79 -9.15
N PRO A 166 -11.61 -12.19 -9.86
CA PRO A 166 -12.44 -12.92 -10.81
C PRO A 166 -11.58 -13.48 -11.96
N PRO A 167 -11.95 -14.65 -12.52
CA PRO A 167 -11.14 -15.34 -13.55
C PRO A 167 -10.96 -14.58 -14.87
N SER A 168 -11.58 -13.42 -15.05
CA SER A 168 -11.46 -12.55 -16.23
C SER A 168 -10.23 -11.63 -16.24
N ALA A 169 -9.35 -11.73 -15.22
CA ALA A 169 -8.10 -10.96 -15.12
C ALA A 169 -6.84 -11.84 -15.22
N ARG A 170 -6.96 -13.05 -15.79
CA ARG A 170 -5.82 -13.92 -16.11
C ARG A 170 -5.27 -13.67 -17.50
#